data_bab7280fe02409b1fd2de8ad543b1466
#
_entry.id   bab7280fe02409b1fd2de8ad543b1466
#
_cell.length_a   1.000
_cell.length_b   1.000
_cell.length_c   1.000
_cell.angle_alpha   90.00
_cell.angle_beta   90.00
_cell.angle_gamma   90.00
#
_symmetry.space_group_name_H-M   'P 1'
#
loop_
_entity.id
_entity.type
_entity.pdbx_description
1 polymer ?
#
loop_
_entity_poly.entity_id
_entity_poly.type
_entity_poly.pdbx_seq_one_letter_code
_entity_poly.pdbx_strand_id
1 'polypeptide(L)'
;MPPSKPTQAAKFSDTEIARVQMYLRRTFGNDKIAVEAPQKAGQSAEVTIAGEFVGTLHRDVEDGEVSYALHVVILEEDLPTPQVPKPGR
;
A
#
# COMPACT_ATOMS: atom_id res chain seq x y z
N MET A 1 -21.24 -15.35 19.87
CA MET A 1 -20.76 -15.19 19.50
C MET A 1 -20.33 -14.97 18.86
N PRO A 2 -19.98 -14.71 18.50
CA PRO A 2 -19.56 -14.43 17.80
C PRO A 2 -18.95 -14.32 17.19
N PRO A 3 -18.60 -14.19 16.78
CA PRO A 3 -17.98 -14.22 16.05
C PRO A 3 -17.06 -13.93 15.54
N SER A 4 -16.54 -14.02 15.55
CA SER A 4 -15.72 -13.72 15.08
C SER A 4 -15.50 -13.65 14.11
N LYS A 5 -15.06 -13.35 13.84
CA LYS A 5 -14.85 -13.13 12.79
C LYS A 5 -13.65 -13.40 12.22
N PRO A 6 -13.36 -14.45 11.65
CA PRO A 6 -12.13 -14.73 10.99
C PRO A 6 -11.89 -13.81 9.84
N THR A 7 -12.92 -13.34 9.27
CA THR A 7 -12.75 -12.41 8.17
C THR A 7 -12.16 -11.11 8.62
N GLN A 8 -12.17 -10.85 9.91
CA GLN A 8 -11.57 -9.64 10.41
C GLN A 8 -10.09 -9.61 10.16
N ALA A 9 -9.45 -10.77 10.14
CA ALA A 9 -8.02 -10.81 9.95
C ALA A 9 -7.62 -10.30 8.58
N ALA A 10 -8.46 -10.50 7.58
CA ALA A 10 -8.13 -10.10 6.23
C ALA A 10 -8.80 -8.80 5.81
N LYS A 11 -9.44 -8.14 6.75
CA LYS A 11 -10.22 -6.98 6.39
C LYS A 11 -9.59 -5.72 6.96
N PHE A 12 -9.43 -4.72 6.10
CA PHE A 12 -8.96 -3.43 6.56
C PHE A 12 -10.11 -2.67 7.18
N SER A 13 -9.89 -2.10 8.35
CA SER A 13 -10.85 -1.17 8.90
C SER A 13 -10.55 0.22 8.36
N ASP A 14 -11.51 1.11 8.46
CA ASP A 14 -11.30 2.48 8.03
C ASP A 14 -10.19 3.14 8.82
N THR A 15 -10.10 2.81 10.10
CA THR A 15 -9.04 3.36 10.93
C THR A 15 -7.67 2.86 10.47
N GLU A 16 -7.58 1.59 10.11
CA GLU A 16 -6.32 1.06 9.62
C GLU A 16 -5.90 1.75 8.33
N ILE A 17 -6.84 1.93 7.42
CA ILE A 17 -6.55 2.60 6.15
C ILE A 17 -6.01 3.99 6.42
N ALA A 18 -6.67 4.74 7.29
CA ALA A 18 -6.26 6.10 7.59
C ALA A 18 -4.88 6.14 8.23
N ARG A 19 -4.62 5.20 9.14
CA ARG A 19 -3.35 5.19 9.84
C ARG A 19 -2.19 4.82 8.92
N VAL A 20 -2.41 3.84 8.04
CA VAL A 20 -1.36 3.44 7.11
C VAL A 20 -1.10 4.57 6.12
N GLN A 21 -2.16 5.22 5.65
CA GLN A 21 -1.99 6.33 4.73
C GLN A 21 -1.16 7.44 5.38
N MET A 22 -1.47 7.77 6.61
CA MET A 22 -0.72 8.80 7.30
C MET A 22 0.75 8.40 7.48
N TYR A 23 0.97 7.14 7.82
CA TYR A 23 2.33 6.64 7.98
C TYR A 23 3.11 6.74 6.67
N LEU A 24 2.47 6.33 5.56
CA LEU A 24 3.16 6.36 4.28
C LEU A 24 3.46 7.79 3.84
N ARG A 25 2.52 8.68 4.04
CA ARG A 25 2.74 10.08 3.70
C ARG A 25 3.92 10.66 4.46
N ARG A 26 3.98 10.34 5.74
CA ARG A 26 5.05 10.86 6.57
C ARG A 26 6.38 10.21 6.23
N THR A 27 6.36 8.91 6.07
CA THR A 27 7.59 8.16 5.82
C THR A 27 8.23 8.53 4.50
N PHE A 28 7.40 8.68 3.47
CA PHE A 28 7.90 9.01 2.15
C PHE A 28 7.89 10.51 1.85
N GLY A 29 7.38 11.30 2.78
CA GLY A 29 7.36 12.75 2.59
C GLY A 29 6.50 13.17 1.42
N ASN A 30 5.35 12.51 1.24
CA ASN A 30 4.52 12.79 0.09
C ASN A 30 3.05 12.77 0.51
N ASP A 31 2.44 13.95 0.53
CA ASP A 31 1.05 14.08 0.96
C ASP A 31 0.06 13.61 -0.09
N LYS A 32 0.53 13.25 -1.27
CA LYS A 32 -0.37 12.81 -2.32
C LYS A 32 -0.57 11.31 -2.33
N ILE A 33 0.05 10.61 -1.42
CA ILE A 33 -0.15 9.17 -1.28
C ILE A 33 -1.53 8.93 -0.70
N ALA A 34 -2.29 8.08 -1.32
CA ALA A 34 -3.61 7.70 -0.83
C ALA A 34 -3.74 6.19 -0.80
N VAL A 35 -4.37 5.69 0.25
CA VAL A 35 -4.64 4.26 0.37
C VAL A 35 -6.13 4.11 0.27
N GLU A 36 -6.57 3.29 -0.67
CA GLU A 36 -7.99 3.09 -0.91
C GLU A 36 -8.40 1.71 -0.44
N ALA A 37 -9.47 1.67 0.31
CA ALA A 37 -9.92 0.43 0.90
C ALA A 37 -10.27 -0.57 -0.19
N PRO A 38 -10.05 -1.85 0.07
CA PRO A 38 -10.43 -2.85 -0.91
C PRO A 38 -11.95 -2.91 -1.02
N GLN A 39 -12.41 -3.31 -2.19
CA GLN A 39 -13.85 -3.37 -2.41
C GLN A 39 -14.46 -4.59 -1.75
N LYS A 40 -13.69 -5.62 -1.56
CA LYS A 40 -14.17 -6.84 -0.92
C LYS A 40 -13.21 -7.27 0.15
N ALA A 41 -13.77 -7.89 1.19
CA ALA A 41 -12.93 -8.42 2.24
C ALA A 41 -11.96 -9.43 1.65
N GLY A 42 -10.76 -9.44 2.14
CA GLY A 42 -9.74 -10.36 1.67
C GLY A 42 -8.92 -9.87 0.51
N GLN A 43 -9.33 -8.74 -0.07
CA GLN A 43 -8.55 -8.16 -1.15
C GLN A 43 -7.56 -7.16 -0.60
N SER A 44 -6.53 -6.89 -1.38
CA SER A 44 -5.57 -5.88 -0.96
C SER A 44 -6.12 -4.49 -1.21
N ALA A 45 -5.61 -3.53 -0.50
CA ALA A 45 -5.94 -2.13 -0.73
C ALA A 45 -5.08 -1.62 -1.87
N GLU A 46 -5.50 -0.52 -2.46
CA GLU A 46 -4.75 0.08 -3.55
C GLU A 46 -4.08 1.34 -3.06
N VAL A 47 -2.88 1.58 -3.56
CA VAL A 47 -2.14 2.78 -3.20
C VAL A 47 -1.95 3.60 -4.45
N THR A 48 -2.31 4.88 -4.34
CA THR A 48 -2.15 5.81 -5.45
C THR A 48 -1.30 6.98 -5.00
N ILE A 49 -0.68 7.66 -5.94
CA ILE A 49 0.01 8.91 -5.67
C ILE A 49 -0.47 9.90 -6.71
N ALA A 50 -1.04 10.99 -6.24
CA ALA A 50 -1.58 12.03 -7.12
C ALA A 50 -2.60 11.43 -8.10
N GLY A 51 -3.35 10.44 -7.61
CA GLY A 51 -4.38 9.81 -8.41
C GLY A 51 -3.92 8.68 -9.29
N GLU A 52 -2.62 8.42 -9.33
CA GLU A 52 -2.10 7.36 -10.18
C GLU A 52 -1.82 6.11 -9.36
N PHE A 53 -2.31 4.98 -9.84
CA PHE A 53 -2.09 3.71 -9.15
C PHE A 53 -0.60 3.37 -9.15
N VAL A 54 -0.07 3.05 -7.98
CA VAL A 54 1.34 2.69 -7.88
C VAL A 54 1.55 1.33 -7.25
N GLY A 55 0.58 0.81 -6.53
CA GLY A 55 0.81 -0.49 -5.93
C GLY A 55 -0.34 -0.96 -5.08
N THR A 56 -0.11 -2.04 -4.37
CA THR A 56 -1.13 -2.63 -3.52
C THR A 56 -0.58 -2.79 -2.12
N LEU A 57 -1.48 -2.76 -1.17
CA LEU A 57 -1.12 -2.90 0.24
C LEU A 57 -1.84 -4.13 0.77
N HIS A 58 -1.08 -5.03 1.37
CA HIS A 58 -1.60 -6.29 1.88
C HIS A 58 -1.53 -6.29 3.39
N ARG A 59 -2.63 -6.69 4.01
CA ARG A 59 -2.68 -6.81 5.46
C ARG A 59 -2.43 -8.25 5.82
N ASP A 60 -1.50 -8.47 6.71
CA ASP A 60 -1.10 -9.79 7.10
C ASP A 60 -1.16 -9.94 8.60
N VAL A 61 -1.71 -11.03 9.07
CA VAL A 61 -1.81 -11.29 10.49
C VAL A 61 -1.11 -12.59 10.80
N GLU A 62 -0.14 -12.54 11.68
CA GLU A 62 0.60 -13.71 12.03
C GLU A 62 0.85 -13.71 13.53
N ASP A 63 0.44 -14.76 14.20
CA ASP A 63 0.64 -14.87 15.65
C ASP A 63 0.08 -13.67 16.40
N GLY A 64 -1.05 -13.18 15.95
CA GLY A 64 -1.71 -12.05 16.60
C GLY A 64 -1.11 -10.71 16.25
N GLU A 65 -0.08 -10.68 15.41
CA GLU A 65 0.54 -9.42 15.01
C GLU A 65 0.11 -9.05 13.61
N VAL A 66 -0.19 -7.79 13.42
CA VAL A 66 -0.62 -7.29 12.13
C VAL A 66 0.51 -6.54 11.48
N SER A 67 0.75 -6.84 10.23
CA SER A 67 1.74 -6.09 9.46
C SER A 67 1.14 -5.75 8.11
N TYR A 68 1.76 -4.82 7.43
CA TYR A 68 1.26 -4.38 6.14
C TYR A 68 2.42 -4.40 5.17
N ALA A 69 2.19 -5.03 4.02
CA ALA A 69 3.23 -5.14 3.00
C ALA A 69 2.82 -4.30 1.80
N LEU A 70 3.69 -3.43 1.39
CA LEU A 70 3.44 -2.57 0.23
C LEU A 70 4.16 -3.14 -0.97
N HIS A 71 3.40 -3.43 -2.01
CA HIS A 71 3.94 -3.92 -3.26
C HIS A 71 3.84 -2.84 -4.30
N VAL A 72 4.97 -2.36 -4.78
CA VAL A 72 5.00 -1.37 -5.84
C VAL A 72 5.49 -2.04 -7.10
N VAL A 73 4.70 -1.94 -8.17
CA VAL A 73 5.07 -2.55 -9.43
C VAL A 73 5.57 -1.45 -10.35
N ILE A 74 6.77 -1.61 -10.84
CA ILE A 74 7.37 -0.63 -11.74
C ILE A 74 7.51 -1.30 -13.08
N LEU A 75 6.79 -0.77 -14.06
CA LEU A 75 6.86 -1.33 -15.40
C LEU A 75 8.04 -0.74 -16.13
N GLU A 76 8.70 -1.56 -16.89
CA GLU A 76 9.89 -1.09 -17.61
C GLU A 76 9.55 0.09 -18.52
N GLU A 77 8.37 0.05 -19.11
CA GLU A 77 7.98 1.15 -20.02
C GLU A 77 7.81 2.47 -19.29
N ASP A 78 7.66 2.44 -17.97
CA ASP A 78 7.52 3.67 -17.20
C ASP A 78 8.84 4.22 -16.73
N LEU A 79 9.90 3.48 -16.94
CA LEU A 79 11.20 3.94 -16.49
C LEU A 79 11.70 5.06 -17.39
N PRO A 80 12.32 6.07 -16.80
CA PRO A 80 12.85 7.14 -17.64
C PRO A 80 14.04 6.65 -18.45
N THR A 81 14.24 7.30 -19.56
CA THR A 81 15.42 7.02 -20.36
C THR A 81 16.66 7.40 -19.58
N PRO A 82 17.70 6.60 -19.61
CA PRO A 82 18.92 6.96 -18.90
C PRO A 82 19.43 8.29 -19.39
N GLN A 83 19.66 9.21 -18.47
CA GLN A 83 20.10 10.49 -18.85
C GLN A 83 21.48 10.74 -18.48
N VAL A 84 21.94 10.02 -17.64
CA VAL A 84 23.22 10.30 -17.16
C VAL A 84 24.19 9.78 -17.99
N PRO A 85 24.99 10.27 -18.28
CA PRO A 85 26.05 9.67 -18.98
C PRO A 85 27.17 9.42 -18.09
N LYS A 86 27.10 9.42 -17.77
CA LYS A 86 27.90 9.35 -17.36
C LYS A 86 28.56 8.95 -16.75
N PRO A 87 28.95 8.47 -16.92
CA PRO A 87 29.50 8.04 -16.37
C PRO A 87 30.47 8.14 -15.96
N GLY A 88 30.68 8.21 -15.94
CA GLY A 88 31.47 8.38 -15.63
C GLY A 88 31.78 8.09 -14.82
N ARG A 89 31.49 7.92 -14.84
CA ARG A 89 31.67 7.73 -14.13
C ARG A 89 31.90 7.43 -13.97
#